data_78f6720266ef9226b6bd7294ebf7a9c5
#
_entry.id   78f6720266ef9226b6bd7294ebf7a9c5
#
_cell.length_a   1.000
_cell.length_b   1.000
_cell.length_c   1.000
_cell.angle_alpha   90.00
_cell.angle_beta   90.00
_cell.angle_gamma   90.00
#
_symmetry.space_group_name_H-M   'P 1'
#
loop_
_entity.id
_entity.type
_entity.pdbx_description
1 polymer ?
#
loop_
_entity_poly.entity_id
_entity_poly.type
_entity_poly.pdbx_seq_one_letter_code
_entity_poly.pdbx_strand_id
1 'polypeptide(L)'
;MKGRALFLIPLLFILASCVSISISPQTKPLKEKVLEGEGHPKILVLDLDGVISFSGKPGGIGTMSRPSPVAYFKEALVKAQSDKDIAGLIIRINSPGGGVTASDVIYHEITAFKKKKKVPVYAYIMDVGASGGYYVAQSADRIIASPTALTGSIGVIAMKFDIEGLMSKVGVREETYKSGAEKDFWSPFRPSTLREKAMLQGIIDSLFARFMHVVSENRKKGLTQSQLLALADGRIFTADQALKNGLIDQEAYLDDAIVGLKKSLGITKARVVTYARPSTFKPTVYSSAPFKTESEAERSGLFSIFSGSLSPEPGVAFMYLWNP
;
A
#
# COMPACT_ATOMS: atom_id res chain seq x y z
N MET A 1 -15.61 66.71 -15.17
CA MET A 1 -14.54 65.75 -15.39
C MET A 1 -14.20 64.95 -14.13
N LYS A 2 -15.16 64.32 -13.41
CA LYS A 2 -14.93 63.59 -12.17
C LYS A 2 -15.42 62.11 -12.17
N GLY A 3 -15.84 61.59 -13.30
CA GLY A 3 -16.43 60.25 -13.39
C GLY A 3 -15.57 59.13 -14.00
N ARG A 4 -14.38 59.45 -14.54
CA ARG A 4 -13.55 58.45 -15.29
C ARG A 4 -12.49 57.73 -14.45
N ALA A 5 -12.17 58.22 -13.26
CA ALA A 5 -11.15 57.59 -12.39
C ALA A 5 -11.70 56.38 -11.56
N LEU A 6 -13.01 56.33 -11.35
CA LEU A 6 -13.62 55.27 -10.51
C LEU A 6 -13.77 53.90 -11.19
N PHE A 7 -13.71 53.86 -12.53
CA PHE A 7 -13.80 52.62 -13.30
C PHE A 7 -12.45 51.91 -13.54
N LEU A 8 -11.33 52.60 -13.34
CA LEU A 8 -9.99 52.04 -13.55
C LEU A 8 -9.49 51.17 -12.37
N ILE A 9 -10.00 51.37 -11.17
CA ILE A 9 -9.58 50.62 -9.96
C ILE A 9 -10.05 49.17 -9.99
N PRO A 10 -11.30 48.83 -10.34
CA PRO A 10 -11.70 47.44 -10.42
C PRO A 10 -11.06 46.68 -11.62
N LEU A 11 -10.72 47.38 -12.70
CA LEU A 11 -10.03 46.75 -13.84
C LEU A 11 -8.58 46.37 -13.49
N LEU A 12 -7.90 47.15 -12.65
CA LEU A 12 -6.55 46.81 -12.15
C LEU A 12 -6.55 45.62 -11.23
N PHE A 13 -7.61 45.40 -10.44
CA PHE A 13 -7.78 44.21 -9.58
C PHE A 13 -8.05 42.94 -10.38
N ILE A 14 -8.70 43.03 -11.54
CA ILE A 14 -8.98 41.85 -12.39
C ILE A 14 -7.69 41.42 -13.11
N LEU A 15 -6.77 42.34 -13.43
CA LEU A 15 -5.47 41.99 -14.03
C LEU A 15 -4.46 41.43 -13.04
N ALA A 16 -4.61 41.70 -11.74
CA ALA A 16 -3.75 41.15 -10.69
C ALA A 16 -4.10 39.69 -10.26
N SER A 17 -5.25 39.16 -10.72
CA SER A 17 -5.71 37.83 -10.32
C SER A 17 -5.13 36.69 -11.16
N CYS A 18 -4.25 36.93 -12.12
CA CYS A 18 -3.65 35.89 -12.94
C CYS A 18 -2.24 35.44 -12.52
N VAL A 19 -1.78 35.82 -11.34
CA VAL A 19 -0.54 35.25 -10.79
C VAL A 19 -0.87 34.00 -9.99
N SER A 20 -1.01 32.88 -10.69
CA SER A 20 -1.05 31.55 -10.05
C SER A 20 0.36 31.26 -9.50
N ILE A 21 0.62 31.61 -8.25
CA ILE A 21 1.82 31.10 -7.56
C ILE A 21 1.59 29.62 -7.32
N SER A 22 1.99 28.77 -8.26
CA SER A 22 2.08 27.34 -8.07
C SER A 22 3.21 27.04 -7.08
N ILE A 23 2.91 27.05 -5.79
CA ILE A 23 3.81 26.51 -4.78
C ILE A 23 3.71 24.99 -4.93
N SER A 24 4.49 24.41 -5.84
CA SER A 24 4.69 22.97 -5.89
C SER A 24 5.30 22.56 -4.56
N PRO A 25 4.64 21.75 -3.73
CA PRO A 25 5.23 21.28 -2.49
C PRO A 25 6.41 20.38 -2.84
N GLN A 26 7.63 20.90 -2.68
CA GLN A 26 8.82 20.10 -2.87
C GLN A 26 8.83 19.00 -1.81
N THR A 27 8.79 17.76 -2.26
CA THR A 27 8.95 16.59 -1.37
C THR A 27 10.34 16.62 -0.78
N LYS A 28 10.43 16.87 0.53
CA LYS A 28 11.72 16.86 1.24
C LYS A 28 12.29 15.45 1.27
N PRO A 29 13.62 15.26 1.16
CA PRO A 29 14.25 13.94 1.23
C PRO A 29 13.99 13.27 2.59
N LEU A 30 14.04 11.94 2.61
CA LEU A 30 13.93 11.14 3.82
C LEU A 30 15.10 11.43 4.78
N LYS A 31 14.79 11.72 6.04
CA LYS A 31 15.77 11.85 7.13
C LYS A 31 15.64 10.67 8.08
N GLU A 32 16.78 10.23 8.63
CA GLU A 32 16.82 9.26 9.70
C GLU A 32 16.23 9.87 10.98
N LYS A 33 15.42 9.07 11.68
CA LYS A 33 14.92 9.36 13.01
C LYS A 33 15.17 8.16 13.90
N VAL A 34 15.70 8.40 15.08
CA VAL A 34 15.84 7.39 16.13
C VAL A 34 14.46 7.18 16.77
N LEU A 35 14.06 5.93 16.89
CA LEU A 35 12.83 5.50 17.58
C LEU A 35 13.17 5.07 19.00
N GLU A 36 14.24 4.26 19.16
CA GLU A 36 14.71 3.80 20.46
C GLU A 36 16.18 3.36 20.40
N GLY A 37 16.78 3.17 21.57
CA GLY A 37 18.13 2.63 21.73
C GLY A 37 19.24 3.60 21.32
N GLU A 38 20.48 3.20 21.54
CA GLU A 38 21.68 3.98 21.30
C GLU A 38 22.77 3.12 20.63
N GLY A 39 23.78 3.79 20.06
CA GLY A 39 24.99 3.15 19.54
C GLY A 39 24.84 2.53 18.15
N HIS A 40 25.65 1.52 17.89
CA HIS A 40 25.71 0.73 16.65
C HIS A 40 25.61 -0.75 16.99
N PRO A 41 25.13 -1.61 16.07
CA PRO A 41 24.58 -1.29 14.75
C PRO A 41 23.15 -0.73 14.80
N LYS A 42 22.59 -0.44 13.61
CA LYS A 42 21.22 0.05 13.43
C LYS A 42 20.28 -1.06 12.96
N ILE A 43 19.05 -1.05 13.50
CA ILE A 43 17.90 -1.78 12.95
C ILE A 43 16.98 -0.75 12.30
N LEU A 44 16.74 -0.89 11.00
CA LEU A 44 15.83 -0.02 10.27
C LEU A 44 14.41 -0.56 10.38
N VAL A 45 13.45 0.32 10.67
CA VAL A 45 12.01 0.03 10.63
C VAL A 45 11.38 0.85 9.50
N LEU A 46 10.73 0.18 8.55
CA LEU A 46 9.98 0.80 7.47
C LEU A 46 8.50 0.46 7.58
N ASP A 47 7.64 1.45 7.37
CA ASP A 47 6.19 1.30 7.48
C ASP A 47 5.57 1.01 6.11
N LEU A 48 4.71 -0.02 6.07
CA LEU A 48 3.80 -0.29 4.97
C LEU A 48 2.37 -0.10 5.48
N ASP A 49 1.86 1.13 5.35
CA ASP A 49 0.55 1.52 5.86
C ASP A 49 -0.47 1.76 4.75
N GLY A 50 -1.70 1.28 4.95
CA GLY A 50 -2.85 1.53 4.08
C GLY A 50 -2.78 0.78 2.75
N VAL A 51 -3.50 1.26 1.73
CA VAL A 51 -3.60 0.60 0.43
C VAL A 51 -2.31 0.72 -0.36
N ILE A 52 -1.82 -0.40 -0.87
CA ILE A 52 -0.59 -0.49 -1.66
C ILE A 52 -0.89 -0.05 -3.10
N SER A 53 -0.24 1.03 -3.55
CA SER A 53 -0.46 1.59 -4.89
C SER A 53 0.78 2.29 -5.44
N PHE A 54 0.78 2.54 -6.76
CA PHE A 54 1.77 3.42 -7.39
C PHE A 54 1.43 4.90 -7.23
N SER A 55 0.16 5.20 -6.94
CA SER A 55 -0.29 6.58 -6.77
C SER A 55 0.04 7.09 -5.38
N GLY A 56 0.59 8.29 -5.30
CA GLY A 56 0.71 9.03 -4.04
C GLY A 56 -0.63 9.70 -3.68
N LYS A 57 -0.76 10.14 -2.45
CA LYS A 57 -1.90 10.96 -2.04
C LYS A 57 -1.54 12.43 -2.21
N PRO A 58 -2.30 13.21 -3.02
CA PRO A 58 -2.10 14.64 -3.11
C PRO A 58 -2.27 15.30 -1.75
N GLY A 59 -1.47 16.29 -1.45
CA GLY A 59 -1.65 17.12 -0.26
C GLY A 59 -2.83 18.08 -0.48
N GLY A 60 -3.69 18.24 0.54
CA GLY A 60 -4.67 19.32 0.59
C GLY A 60 -4.05 20.65 1.02
N ILE A 61 -4.86 21.71 1.16
CA ILE A 61 -4.40 23.01 1.65
C ILE A 61 -3.76 22.82 3.05
N GLY A 62 -2.47 23.14 3.17
CA GLY A 62 -1.70 22.98 4.41
C GLY A 62 -1.20 21.56 4.71
N THR A 63 -1.41 20.58 3.83
CA THR A 63 -0.90 19.21 3.97
C THR A 63 0.12 18.89 2.87
N MET A 64 1.16 18.13 3.23
CA MET A 64 2.15 17.67 2.24
C MET A 64 1.60 16.47 1.45
N SER A 65 1.87 16.44 0.14
CA SER A 65 1.66 15.24 -0.67
C SER A 65 2.47 14.06 -0.09
N ARG A 66 1.88 12.87 -0.10
CA ARG A 66 2.57 11.64 0.28
C ARG A 66 2.96 10.89 -0.97
N PRO A 67 4.22 10.49 -1.12
CA PRO A 67 4.62 9.61 -2.21
C PRO A 67 3.87 8.28 -2.10
N SER A 68 3.76 7.57 -3.21
CA SER A 68 3.21 6.22 -3.20
C SER A 68 4.03 5.30 -2.29
N PRO A 69 3.42 4.24 -1.71
CA PRO A 69 4.16 3.22 -0.98
C PRO A 69 5.35 2.66 -1.77
N VAL A 70 5.17 2.41 -3.07
CA VAL A 70 6.25 1.92 -3.95
C VAL A 70 7.42 2.90 -4.01
N ALA A 71 7.16 4.19 -4.26
CA ALA A 71 8.20 5.21 -4.32
C ALA A 71 8.90 5.40 -2.96
N TYR A 72 8.14 5.36 -1.86
CA TYR A 72 8.70 5.43 -0.51
C TYR A 72 9.65 4.27 -0.21
N PHE A 73 9.22 3.02 -0.49
CA PHE A 73 10.08 1.86 -0.26
C PHE A 73 11.34 1.91 -1.10
N LYS A 74 11.22 2.27 -2.39
CA LYS A 74 12.41 2.41 -3.27
C LYS A 74 13.40 3.42 -2.73
N GLU A 75 12.95 4.63 -2.36
CA GLU A 75 13.80 5.69 -1.80
C GLU A 75 14.46 5.24 -0.48
N ALA A 76 13.67 4.65 0.42
CA ALA A 76 14.15 4.21 1.73
C ALA A 76 15.18 3.08 1.62
N LEU A 77 14.96 2.10 0.75
CA LEU A 77 15.87 0.97 0.56
C LEU A 77 17.16 1.41 -0.14
N VAL A 78 17.11 2.35 -1.10
CA VAL A 78 18.32 2.95 -1.69
C VAL A 78 19.14 3.67 -0.63
N LYS A 79 18.50 4.46 0.25
CA LYS A 79 19.18 5.12 1.37
C LYS A 79 19.78 4.11 2.34
N ALA A 80 19.03 3.07 2.73
CA ALA A 80 19.51 2.01 3.62
C ALA A 80 20.67 1.20 3.03
N GLN A 81 20.69 1.00 1.71
CA GLN A 81 21.75 0.30 1.01
C GLN A 81 23.11 1.00 1.18
N SER A 82 23.11 2.34 1.25
CA SER A 82 24.31 3.16 1.40
C SER A 82 24.79 3.26 2.85
N ASP A 83 23.93 3.03 3.82
CA ASP A 83 24.26 3.11 5.26
C ASP A 83 24.89 1.81 5.74
N LYS A 84 26.19 1.84 6.06
CA LYS A 84 26.96 0.67 6.49
C LYS A 84 26.52 0.12 7.85
N ASP A 85 25.89 0.95 8.68
CA ASP A 85 25.49 0.59 10.04
C ASP A 85 24.18 -0.20 10.08
N ILE A 86 23.39 -0.21 9.01
CA ILE A 86 22.15 -1.00 8.93
C ILE A 86 22.52 -2.49 8.93
N ALA A 87 22.17 -3.17 10.03
CA ALA A 87 22.41 -4.59 10.23
C ALA A 87 21.16 -5.45 10.11
N GLY A 88 19.96 -4.86 10.14
CA GLY A 88 18.68 -5.56 9.97
C GLY A 88 17.56 -4.62 9.57
N LEU A 89 16.49 -5.21 9.00
CA LEU A 89 15.31 -4.49 8.58
C LEU A 89 14.05 -5.12 9.22
N ILE A 90 13.17 -4.30 9.75
CA ILE A 90 11.80 -4.68 10.11
C ILE A 90 10.85 -3.93 9.19
N ILE A 91 9.99 -4.66 8.48
CA ILE A 91 8.87 -4.10 7.73
C ILE A 91 7.65 -4.16 8.64
N ARG A 92 7.18 -3.02 9.08
CA ARG A 92 6.01 -2.89 9.93
C ARG A 92 4.79 -2.70 9.05
N ILE A 93 3.90 -3.71 9.03
CA ILE A 93 2.79 -3.81 8.09
C ILE A 93 1.47 -3.51 8.79
N ASN A 94 0.73 -2.55 8.25
CA ASN A 94 -0.66 -2.27 8.58
C ASN A 94 -1.44 -1.96 7.29
N SER A 95 -1.71 -3.00 6.51
CA SER A 95 -2.22 -2.87 5.14
C SER A 95 -3.23 -3.97 4.79
N PRO A 96 -4.39 -3.61 4.24
CA PRO A 96 -5.34 -4.57 3.68
C PRO A 96 -4.90 -5.13 2.32
N GLY A 97 -3.74 -4.69 1.79
CA GLY A 97 -3.27 -4.99 0.45
C GLY A 97 -3.44 -3.82 -0.52
N GLY A 98 -3.63 -4.13 -1.81
CA GLY A 98 -3.78 -3.13 -2.86
C GLY A 98 -3.49 -3.67 -4.26
N GLY A 99 -2.93 -2.85 -5.14
CA GLY A 99 -2.61 -3.24 -6.51
C GLY A 99 -1.63 -4.41 -6.58
N VAL A 100 -1.94 -5.40 -7.42
CA VAL A 100 -1.12 -6.60 -7.62
C VAL A 100 0.33 -6.23 -7.95
N THR A 101 0.52 -5.44 -9.00
CA THR A 101 1.86 -5.04 -9.46
C THR A 101 2.59 -4.18 -8.42
N ALA A 102 1.89 -3.30 -7.71
CA ALA A 102 2.50 -2.47 -6.67
C ALA A 102 3.03 -3.34 -5.50
N SER A 103 2.28 -4.36 -5.11
CA SER A 103 2.67 -5.33 -4.07
C SER A 103 3.88 -6.17 -4.52
N ASP A 104 3.85 -6.66 -5.77
CA ASP A 104 4.96 -7.45 -6.33
C ASP A 104 6.25 -6.62 -6.46
N VAL A 105 6.16 -5.35 -6.85
CA VAL A 105 7.32 -4.45 -6.92
C VAL A 105 7.92 -4.21 -5.53
N ILE A 106 7.12 -3.95 -4.50
CA ILE A 106 7.65 -3.77 -3.14
C ILE A 106 8.31 -5.07 -2.64
N TYR A 107 7.67 -6.22 -2.84
CA TYR A 107 8.25 -7.53 -2.53
C TYR A 107 9.61 -7.73 -3.22
N HIS A 108 9.69 -7.41 -4.51
CA HIS A 108 10.92 -7.49 -5.30
C HIS A 108 12.03 -6.60 -4.74
N GLU A 109 11.72 -5.32 -4.47
CA GLU A 109 12.70 -4.34 -3.97
C GLU A 109 13.26 -4.73 -2.60
N ILE A 110 12.41 -5.24 -1.69
CA ILE A 110 12.86 -5.72 -0.38
C ILE A 110 13.73 -6.98 -0.54
N THR A 111 13.31 -7.91 -1.39
CA THR A 111 14.08 -9.14 -1.66
C THR A 111 15.44 -8.82 -2.27
N ALA A 112 15.50 -7.89 -3.22
CA ALA A 112 16.74 -7.42 -3.83
C ALA A 112 17.65 -6.73 -2.80
N PHE A 113 17.06 -5.87 -1.96
CA PHE A 113 17.80 -5.23 -0.85
C PHE A 113 18.40 -6.26 0.10
N LYS A 114 17.58 -7.21 0.60
CA LYS A 114 18.01 -8.30 1.49
C LYS A 114 19.18 -9.07 0.89
N LYS A 115 19.07 -9.46 -0.37
CA LYS A 115 20.11 -10.21 -1.09
C LYS A 115 21.41 -9.42 -1.24
N LYS A 116 21.32 -8.13 -1.59
CA LYS A 116 22.48 -7.26 -1.81
C LYS A 116 23.15 -6.83 -0.51
N LYS A 117 22.35 -6.45 0.50
CA LYS A 117 22.83 -5.98 1.80
C LYS A 117 23.28 -7.13 2.70
N LYS A 118 22.73 -8.35 2.49
CA LYS A 118 22.98 -9.56 3.31
C LYS A 118 22.61 -9.36 4.78
N VAL A 119 21.48 -8.72 5.03
CA VAL A 119 20.95 -8.49 6.38
C VAL A 119 19.62 -9.23 6.56
N PRO A 120 19.29 -9.71 7.76
CA PRO A 120 17.99 -10.31 8.05
C PRO A 120 16.88 -9.27 7.92
N VAL A 121 15.74 -9.73 7.40
CA VAL A 121 14.52 -8.94 7.25
C VAL A 121 13.38 -9.64 7.98
N TYR A 122 12.72 -8.94 8.89
CA TYR A 122 11.51 -9.41 9.56
C TYR A 122 10.31 -8.61 9.09
N ALA A 123 9.18 -9.26 8.88
CA ALA A 123 7.89 -8.61 8.70
C ALA A 123 7.13 -8.67 10.03
N TYR A 124 6.61 -7.53 10.47
CA TYR A 124 5.78 -7.42 11.65
C TYR A 124 4.39 -6.90 11.26
N ILE A 125 3.37 -7.73 11.40
CA ILE A 125 1.98 -7.38 11.14
C ILE A 125 1.41 -6.75 12.42
N MET A 126 1.02 -5.47 12.34
CA MET A 126 0.50 -4.72 13.49
C MET A 126 -0.96 -5.05 13.78
N ASP A 127 -1.84 -4.64 12.88
CA ASP A 127 -3.29 -4.81 12.95
C ASP A 127 -3.77 -5.65 11.78
N VAL A 128 -3.51 -5.19 10.55
CA VAL A 128 -3.84 -5.91 9.32
C VAL A 128 -2.59 -6.09 8.46
N GLY A 129 -2.37 -7.33 8.02
CA GLY A 129 -1.37 -7.66 6.99
C GLY A 129 -1.96 -8.66 6.03
N ALA A 130 -2.97 -8.23 5.26
CA ALA A 130 -3.78 -9.10 4.43
C ALA A 130 -3.48 -8.91 2.94
N SER A 131 -3.73 -9.96 2.15
CA SER A 131 -3.68 -9.91 0.69
C SER A 131 -2.34 -9.36 0.18
N GLY A 132 -2.27 -8.21 -0.50
CA GLY A 132 -1.02 -7.57 -0.91
C GLY A 132 -0.06 -7.27 0.26
N GLY A 133 -0.58 -6.99 1.47
CA GLY A 133 0.21 -6.84 2.69
C GLY A 133 0.90 -8.14 3.09
N TYR A 134 0.17 -9.26 3.03
CA TYR A 134 0.73 -10.59 3.27
C TYR A 134 1.69 -11.02 2.15
N TYR A 135 1.39 -10.64 0.90
CA TYR A 135 2.31 -10.83 -0.23
C TYR A 135 3.67 -10.17 0.01
N VAL A 136 3.67 -8.91 0.44
CA VAL A 136 4.91 -8.18 0.76
C VAL A 136 5.63 -8.82 1.96
N ALA A 137 4.90 -9.30 2.97
CA ALA A 137 5.49 -9.99 4.12
C ALA A 137 6.33 -11.21 3.71
N GLN A 138 6.04 -11.85 2.58
CA GLN A 138 6.81 -12.99 2.06
C GLN A 138 8.25 -12.62 1.68
N SER A 139 8.61 -11.34 1.57
CA SER A 139 10.00 -10.90 1.36
C SER A 139 10.90 -11.09 2.59
N ALA A 140 10.31 -11.28 3.76
CA ALA A 140 11.00 -11.40 5.04
C ALA A 140 11.51 -12.83 5.31
N ASP A 141 12.50 -12.94 6.19
CA ASP A 141 12.99 -14.22 6.72
C ASP A 141 12.08 -14.78 7.81
N ARG A 142 11.37 -13.89 8.51
CA ARG A 142 10.34 -14.23 9.51
C ARG A 142 9.16 -13.29 9.41
N ILE A 143 7.97 -13.84 9.56
CA ILE A 143 6.71 -13.11 9.64
C ILE A 143 6.19 -13.24 11.06
N ILE A 144 6.07 -12.12 11.75
CA ILE A 144 5.60 -12.02 13.14
C ILE A 144 4.32 -11.18 13.12
N ALA A 145 3.33 -11.56 13.90
CA ALA A 145 2.08 -10.80 14.00
C ALA A 145 1.74 -10.47 15.44
N SER A 146 1.13 -9.30 15.66
CA SER A 146 0.48 -9.00 16.95
C SER A 146 -0.59 -10.04 17.28
N PRO A 147 -0.83 -10.35 18.56
CA PRO A 147 -1.80 -11.38 18.96
C PRO A 147 -3.23 -11.19 18.39
N THR A 148 -3.62 -9.95 18.16
CA THR A 148 -4.95 -9.59 17.62
C THR A 148 -4.94 -9.26 16.13
N ALA A 149 -3.81 -9.39 15.46
CA ALA A 149 -3.68 -9.04 14.05
C ALA A 149 -4.46 -10.00 13.13
N LEU A 150 -4.84 -9.46 11.98
CA LEU A 150 -5.49 -10.18 10.88
C LEU A 150 -4.54 -10.29 9.68
N THR A 151 -4.53 -11.49 9.06
CA THR A 151 -3.66 -11.77 7.91
C THR A 151 -4.29 -12.76 6.94
N GLY A 152 -3.55 -13.19 5.92
CA GLY A 152 -4.06 -14.10 4.88
C GLY A 152 -4.69 -13.35 3.73
N SER A 153 -5.96 -13.62 3.42
CA SER A 153 -6.63 -13.10 2.20
C SER A 153 -5.79 -13.36 0.95
N ILE A 154 -5.32 -14.62 0.80
CA ILE A 154 -4.54 -15.05 -0.35
C ILE A 154 -5.50 -15.23 -1.52
N GLY A 155 -5.50 -14.25 -2.44
CA GLY A 155 -6.44 -14.22 -3.55
C GLY A 155 -6.28 -12.96 -4.41
N VAL A 156 -6.98 -12.94 -5.53
CA VAL A 156 -7.05 -11.81 -6.46
C VAL A 156 -8.50 -11.46 -6.69
N ILE A 157 -8.81 -10.18 -6.68
CA ILE A 157 -10.14 -9.67 -6.98
C ILE A 157 -10.07 -8.61 -8.07
N ALA A 158 -11.06 -8.62 -8.97
CA ALA A 158 -11.35 -7.52 -9.88
C ALA A 158 -12.86 -7.27 -9.83
N MET A 159 -13.27 -6.02 -9.62
CA MET A 159 -14.67 -5.62 -9.50
C MET A 159 -15.07 -4.70 -10.64
N LYS A 160 -16.23 -4.96 -11.21
CA LYS A 160 -16.89 -4.11 -12.22
C LYS A 160 -18.28 -3.76 -11.72
N PHE A 161 -18.63 -2.49 -11.80
CA PHE A 161 -20.02 -2.05 -11.67
C PHE A 161 -20.63 -1.95 -13.05
N ASP A 162 -21.76 -2.59 -13.26
CA ASP A 162 -22.56 -2.47 -14.47
C ASP A 162 -23.67 -1.43 -14.21
N ILE A 163 -23.62 -0.32 -14.93
CA ILE A 163 -24.55 0.81 -14.80
C ILE A 163 -25.50 0.96 -15.99
N GLU A 164 -25.51 0.03 -16.94
CA GLU A 164 -26.38 0.07 -18.12
C GLU A 164 -27.87 0.26 -17.74
N GLY A 165 -28.34 -0.55 -16.78
CA GLY A 165 -29.72 -0.47 -16.33
C GLY A 165 -30.08 0.85 -15.67
N LEU A 166 -29.15 1.52 -15.00
CA LEU A 166 -29.34 2.86 -14.45
C LEU A 166 -29.43 3.89 -15.57
N MET A 167 -28.52 3.85 -16.53
CA MET A 167 -28.49 4.76 -17.69
C MET A 167 -29.78 4.68 -18.49
N SER A 168 -30.28 3.48 -18.74
CA SER A 168 -31.57 3.26 -19.43
C SER A 168 -32.73 3.93 -18.71
N LYS A 169 -32.77 3.87 -17.37
CA LYS A 169 -33.86 4.49 -16.57
C LYS A 169 -33.87 6.02 -16.64
N VAL A 170 -32.70 6.64 -16.83
CA VAL A 170 -32.57 8.10 -16.95
C VAL A 170 -32.50 8.58 -18.41
N GLY A 171 -32.71 7.68 -19.38
CA GLY A 171 -32.77 8.02 -20.81
C GLY A 171 -31.38 8.28 -21.44
N VAL A 172 -30.28 7.86 -20.80
CA VAL A 172 -28.91 7.94 -21.34
C VAL A 172 -28.61 6.68 -22.11
N ARG A 173 -28.05 6.82 -23.31
CA ARG A 173 -27.59 5.72 -24.16
C ARG A 173 -26.09 5.88 -24.43
N GLU A 174 -25.38 4.77 -24.38
CA GLU A 174 -23.97 4.71 -24.77
C GLU A 174 -23.90 4.25 -26.23
N GLU A 175 -23.04 4.89 -27.02
CA GLU A 175 -22.73 4.50 -28.38
C GLU A 175 -21.21 4.44 -28.56
N THR A 176 -20.68 3.23 -28.73
CA THR A 176 -19.23 2.99 -28.84
C THR A 176 -18.81 2.56 -30.24
N TYR A 177 -17.93 3.33 -30.86
CA TYR A 177 -17.24 2.97 -32.08
C TYR A 177 -15.85 2.41 -31.72
N LYS A 178 -15.51 1.21 -32.22
CA LYS A 178 -14.29 0.51 -31.85
C LYS A 178 -13.61 -0.22 -33.00
N SER A 179 -12.28 -0.18 -33.02
CA SER A 179 -11.48 -0.85 -34.06
C SER A 179 -11.32 -2.36 -33.86
N GLY A 180 -11.69 -2.90 -32.70
CA GLY A 180 -11.60 -4.32 -32.39
C GLY A 180 -12.67 -4.75 -31.39
N ALA A 181 -13.11 -6.01 -31.47
CA ALA A 181 -14.21 -6.54 -30.69
C ALA A 181 -14.04 -6.34 -29.18
N GLU A 182 -12.82 -6.50 -28.66
CA GLU A 182 -12.51 -6.43 -27.23
C GLU A 182 -12.00 -5.05 -26.80
N LYS A 183 -12.12 -3.98 -27.63
CA LYS A 183 -11.55 -2.66 -27.30
C LYS A 183 -12.32 -1.95 -26.19
N ASP A 184 -13.58 -2.29 -25.99
CA ASP A 184 -14.42 -1.86 -24.87
C ASP A 184 -14.58 -2.95 -23.80
N PHE A 185 -13.62 -3.88 -23.75
CA PHE A 185 -13.50 -4.87 -22.68
C PHE A 185 -13.59 -4.18 -21.31
N TRP A 186 -14.38 -4.74 -20.41
CA TRP A 186 -14.60 -4.17 -19.08
C TRP A 186 -15.40 -2.85 -19.04
N SER A 187 -16.13 -2.48 -20.12
CA SER A 187 -17.00 -1.29 -20.10
C SER A 187 -18.04 -1.39 -18.98
N PRO A 188 -18.24 -0.35 -18.14
CA PRO A 188 -19.27 -0.32 -17.13
C PRO A 188 -20.68 -0.04 -17.72
N PHE A 189 -20.75 0.30 -18.99
CA PHE A 189 -21.95 0.75 -19.66
C PHE A 189 -22.71 -0.37 -20.37
N ARG A 190 -22.20 -1.58 -20.33
CA ARG A 190 -22.85 -2.78 -20.88
C ARG A 190 -22.46 -4.05 -20.10
N PRO A 191 -23.28 -5.10 -20.12
CA PRO A 191 -22.95 -6.40 -19.60
C PRO A 191 -21.69 -6.99 -20.26
N SER A 192 -20.89 -7.72 -19.49
CA SER A 192 -19.77 -8.46 -20.04
C SER A 192 -20.25 -9.72 -20.76
N THR A 193 -19.69 -10.00 -21.93
CA THR A 193 -19.93 -11.23 -22.67
C THR A 193 -19.31 -12.44 -21.94
N LEU A 194 -19.72 -13.67 -22.30
CA LEU A 194 -19.14 -14.89 -21.77
C LEU A 194 -17.64 -14.98 -22.09
N ARG A 195 -17.23 -14.53 -23.27
CA ARG A 195 -15.83 -14.48 -23.69
C ARG A 195 -15.01 -13.54 -22.83
N GLU A 196 -15.53 -12.34 -22.58
CA GLU A 196 -14.86 -11.35 -21.71
C GLU A 196 -14.73 -11.86 -20.28
N LYS A 197 -15.76 -12.53 -19.75
CA LYS A 197 -15.70 -13.17 -18.41
C LYS A 197 -14.61 -14.25 -18.36
N ALA A 198 -14.50 -15.08 -19.38
CA ALA A 198 -13.46 -16.11 -19.47
C ALA A 198 -12.05 -15.49 -19.57
N MET A 199 -11.88 -14.46 -20.38
CA MET A 199 -10.61 -13.73 -20.49
C MET A 199 -10.20 -13.11 -19.15
N LEU A 200 -11.12 -12.46 -18.44
CA LEU A 200 -10.85 -11.87 -17.15
C LEU A 200 -10.49 -12.92 -16.10
N GLN A 201 -11.23 -14.04 -16.05
CA GLN A 201 -10.93 -15.15 -15.15
C GLN A 201 -9.53 -15.68 -15.41
N GLY A 202 -9.12 -15.86 -16.68
CA GLY A 202 -7.76 -16.28 -17.01
C GLY A 202 -6.66 -15.32 -16.53
N ILE A 203 -6.93 -14.01 -16.52
CA ILE A 203 -6.01 -13.03 -15.96
C ILE A 203 -5.94 -13.20 -14.43
N ILE A 204 -7.09 -13.31 -13.74
CA ILE A 204 -7.16 -13.55 -12.30
C ILE A 204 -6.41 -14.81 -11.91
N ASP A 205 -6.62 -15.91 -12.63
CA ASP A 205 -5.97 -17.20 -12.37
C ASP A 205 -4.44 -17.10 -12.51
N SER A 206 -3.95 -16.38 -13.53
CA SER A 206 -2.52 -16.12 -13.72
C SER A 206 -1.91 -15.31 -12.57
N LEU A 207 -2.59 -14.24 -12.13
CA LEU A 207 -2.14 -13.42 -11.01
C LEU A 207 -2.21 -14.16 -9.67
N PHE A 208 -3.23 -15.00 -9.48
CA PHE A 208 -3.36 -15.88 -8.33
C PHE A 208 -2.24 -16.93 -8.28
N ALA A 209 -1.93 -17.56 -9.43
CA ALA A 209 -0.82 -18.49 -9.53
C ALA A 209 0.52 -17.84 -9.14
N ARG A 210 0.74 -16.56 -9.48
CA ARG A 210 1.90 -15.78 -9.04
C ARG A 210 1.91 -15.61 -7.52
N PHE A 211 0.78 -15.28 -6.89
CA PHE A 211 0.69 -15.17 -5.43
C PHE A 211 1.02 -16.50 -4.76
N MET A 212 0.36 -17.58 -5.21
CA MET A 212 0.61 -18.94 -4.71
C MET A 212 2.08 -19.34 -4.80
N HIS A 213 2.73 -19.04 -5.93
CA HIS A 213 4.16 -19.29 -6.12
C HIS A 213 5.01 -18.58 -5.09
N VAL A 214 4.75 -17.28 -4.86
CA VAL A 214 5.51 -16.47 -3.87
C VAL A 214 5.34 -17.03 -2.47
N VAL A 215 4.11 -17.37 -2.06
CA VAL A 215 3.89 -17.95 -0.73
C VAL A 215 4.53 -19.34 -0.61
N SER A 216 4.35 -20.21 -1.59
CA SER A 216 4.93 -21.57 -1.56
C SER A 216 6.45 -21.55 -1.47
N GLU A 217 7.12 -20.63 -2.19
CA GLU A 217 8.58 -20.50 -2.15
C GLU A 217 9.10 -20.04 -0.78
N ASN A 218 8.37 -19.19 -0.10
CA ASN A 218 8.81 -18.58 1.17
C ASN A 218 8.30 -19.31 2.42
N ARG A 219 7.28 -20.19 2.27
CA ARG A 219 6.69 -20.99 3.37
C ARG A 219 6.97 -22.49 3.26
N LYS A 220 7.93 -22.92 2.44
CA LYS A 220 8.29 -24.33 2.16
C LYS A 220 8.51 -25.19 3.41
N LYS A 221 8.99 -24.61 4.50
CA LYS A 221 9.29 -25.34 5.74
C LYS A 221 8.07 -25.64 6.60
N GLY A 222 6.94 -24.97 6.33
CA GLY A 222 5.73 -25.05 7.17
C GLY A 222 4.48 -25.47 6.44
N LEU A 223 4.44 -25.41 5.10
CA LEU A 223 3.24 -25.68 4.31
C LEU A 223 3.53 -26.52 3.08
N THR A 224 2.77 -27.59 2.90
CA THR A 224 2.69 -28.31 1.62
C THR A 224 1.85 -27.51 0.62
N GLN A 225 2.02 -27.78 -0.68
CA GLN A 225 1.25 -27.11 -1.71
C GLN A 225 -0.28 -27.36 -1.57
N SER A 226 -0.68 -28.57 -1.18
CA SER A 226 -2.09 -28.89 -0.95
C SER A 226 -2.67 -28.16 0.25
N GLN A 227 -1.92 -28.04 1.34
CA GLN A 227 -2.33 -27.25 2.50
C GLN A 227 -2.45 -25.77 2.15
N LEU A 228 -1.47 -25.21 1.41
CA LEU A 228 -1.53 -23.83 0.97
C LEU A 228 -2.76 -23.57 0.08
N LEU A 229 -3.07 -24.46 -0.85
CA LEU A 229 -4.24 -24.32 -1.71
C LEU A 229 -5.55 -24.30 -0.90
N ALA A 230 -5.65 -25.12 0.14
CA ALA A 230 -6.82 -25.15 1.03
C ALA A 230 -6.98 -23.87 1.87
N LEU A 231 -5.90 -23.12 2.09
CA LEU A 231 -5.89 -21.84 2.83
C LEU A 231 -6.04 -20.60 1.92
N ALA A 232 -5.88 -20.77 0.61
CA ALA A 232 -5.80 -19.69 -0.37
C ALA A 232 -7.13 -19.45 -1.10
N ASP A 233 -8.23 -19.40 -0.37
CA ASP A 233 -9.56 -19.11 -0.89
C ASP A 233 -10.02 -17.66 -0.66
N GLY A 234 -9.08 -16.80 -0.26
CA GLY A 234 -9.35 -15.39 0.01
C GLY A 234 -9.77 -15.09 1.45
N ARG A 235 -9.92 -16.11 2.32
CA ARG A 235 -10.28 -15.87 3.74
C ARG A 235 -9.16 -15.20 4.52
N ILE A 236 -9.55 -14.51 5.60
CA ILE A 236 -8.62 -13.95 6.59
C ILE A 236 -8.46 -14.92 7.78
N PHE A 237 -7.36 -14.74 8.50
CA PHE A 237 -6.99 -15.49 9.68
C PHE A 237 -6.61 -14.53 10.80
N THR A 238 -6.94 -14.88 12.04
CA THR A 238 -6.30 -14.28 13.22
C THR A 238 -4.84 -14.72 13.30
N ALA A 239 -4.03 -14.01 14.09
CA ALA A 239 -2.62 -14.36 14.29
C ALA A 239 -2.45 -15.83 14.77
N ASP A 240 -3.24 -16.26 15.75
CA ASP A 240 -3.24 -17.64 16.25
C ASP A 240 -3.58 -18.67 15.14
N GLN A 241 -4.62 -18.41 14.35
CA GLN A 241 -4.97 -19.27 13.22
C GLN A 241 -3.86 -19.31 12.16
N ALA A 242 -3.27 -18.14 11.85
CA ALA A 242 -2.18 -18.04 10.89
C ALA A 242 -0.91 -18.78 11.36
N LEU A 243 -0.61 -18.72 12.65
CA LEU A 243 0.51 -19.45 13.25
C LEU A 243 0.29 -20.95 13.17
N LYS A 244 -0.89 -21.44 13.60
CA LYS A 244 -1.26 -22.87 13.54
C LYS A 244 -1.24 -23.42 12.12
N ASN A 245 -1.60 -22.60 11.14
CA ASN A 245 -1.59 -22.97 9.72
C ASN A 245 -0.25 -22.73 9.02
N GLY A 246 0.81 -22.29 9.73
CA GLY A 246 2.12 -22.06 9.14
C GLY A 246 2.23 -20.84 8.22
N LEU A 247 1.24 -19.95 8.23
CA LEU A 247 1.24 -18.71 7.45
C LEU A 247 2.17 -17.64 8.05
N ILE A 248 2.38 -17.66 9.36
CA ILE A 248 3.35 -16.80 10.08
C ILE A 248 4.27 -17.67 10.94
N ASP A 249 5.36 -17.08 11.45
CA ASP A 249 6.39 -17.77 12.21
C ASP A 249 6.24 -17.58 13.72
N GLN A 250 5.55 -16.52 14.13
CA GLN A 250 5.42 -16.19 15.56
C GLN A 250 4.26 -15.20 15.78
N GLU A 251 3.58 -15.38 16.89
CA GLU A 251 2.70 -14.40 17.51
C GLU A 251 3.49 -13.71 18.64
N ALA A 252 3.66 -12.38 18.55
CA ALA A 252 4.43 -11.60 19.53
C ALA A 252 4.17 -10.09 19.34
N TYR A 253 4.65 -9.27 20.27
CA TYR A 253 4.66 -7.81 20.13
C TYR A 253 5.87 -7.31 19.36
N LEU A 254 5.84 -6.04 18.92
CA LEU A 254 6.91 -5.45 18.13
C LEU A 254 8.26 -5.44 18.87
N ASP A 255 8.22 -5.19 20.18
CA ASP A 255 9.42 -5.18 21.02
C ASP A 255 10.09 -6.56 21.02
N ASP A 256 9.29 -7.66 21.08
CA ASP A 256 9.79 -9.03 20.98
C ASP A 256 10.41 -9.31 19.59
N ALA A 257 9.81 -8.76 18.53
CA ALA A 257 10.35 -8.87 17.18
C ALA A 257 11.70 -8.16 17.06
N ILE A 258 11.86 -6.98 17.67
CA ILE A 258 13.14 -6.23 17.74
C ILE A 258 14.17 -7.04 18.54
N VAL A 259 13.80 -7.58 19.70
CA VAL A 259 14.66 -8.44 20.52
C VAL A 259 15.06 -9.70 19.74
N GLY A 260 14.11 -10.34 19.06
CA GLY A 260 14.36 -11.51 18.22
C GLY A 260 15.36 -11.22 17.08
N LEU A 261 15.22 -10.05 16.45
CA LEU A 261 16.15 -9.64 15.40
C LEU A 261 17.56 -9.35 15.98
N LYS A 262 17.66 -8.64 17.11
CA LYS A 262 18.93 -8.45 17.83
C LYS A 262 19.61 -9.78 18.15
N LYS A 263 18.84 -10.74 18.67
CA LYS A 263 19.34 -12.10 18.97
C LYS A 263 19.86 -12.82 17.72
N SER A 264 19.14 -12.73 16.61
CA SER A 264 19.58 -13.35 15.34
C SER A 264 20.87 -12.75 14.78
N LEU A 265 21.15 -11.49 15.12
CA LEU A 265 22.38 -10.77 14.78
C LEU A 265 23.53 -11.01 15.78
N GLY A 266 23.29 -11.69 16.90
CA GLY A 266 24.29 -11.86 17.98
C GLY A 266 24.63 -10.58 18.73
N ILE A 267 23.70 -9.59 18.75
CA ILE A 267 23.91 -8.28 19.39
C ILE A 267 22.93 -8.06 20.52
N THR A 268 23.36 -7.33 21.55
CA THR A 268 22.51 -6.95 22.71
C THR A 268 21.98 -5.53 22.61
N LYS A 269 22.73 -4.63 21.96
CA LYS A 269 22.37 -3.22 21.78
C LYS A 269 22.27 -2.89 20.30
N ALA A 270 21.33 -2.07 19.94
CA ALA A 270 21.17 -1.49 18.62
C ALA A 270 20.36 -0.21 18.71
N ARG A 271 20.62 0.72 17.81
CA ARG A 271 19.76 1.87 17.59
C ARG A 271 18.68 1.50 16.58
N VAL A 272 17.42 1.59 17.00
CA VAL A 272 16.27 1.38 16.12
C VAL A 272 15.93 2.72 15.46
N VAL A 273 15.98 2.74 14.13
CA VAL A 273 15.80 3.95 13.34
C VAL A 273 14.70 3.77 12.29
N THR A 274 14.14 4.87 11.84
CA THR A 274 13.22 4.90 10.69
C THR A 274 13.60 6.05 9.77
N TYR A 275 13.12 5.98 8.53
CA TYR A 275 13.25 7.07 7.58
C TYR A 275 11.91 7.78 7.43
N ALA A 276 11.89 9.07 7.73
CA ALA A 276 10.70 9.90 7.68
C ALA A 276 11.00 11.25 7.03
N ARG A 277 9.97 11.86 6.44
CA ARG A 277 10.11 13.23 5.95
C ARG A 277 10.07 14.22 7.12
N PRO A 278 10.80 15.36 7.05
CA PRO A 278 10.69 16.42 8.03
C PRO A 278 9.22 16.84 8.15
N SER A 279 8.69 17.02 9.34
CA SER A 279 7.30 17.28 9.74
C SER A 279 6.50 16.08 10.23
N THR A 280 7.01 14.84 10.12
CA THR A 280 6.36 13.69 10.74
C THR A 280 6.99 13.38 12.09
N PHE A 281 6.21 13.49 13.18
CA PHE A 281 6.67 13.14 14.53
C PHE A 281 6.39 11.64 14.79
N LYS A 282 7.40 10.92 15.25
CA LYS A 282 7.29 9.48 15.59
C LYS A 282 7.95 9.28 16.95
N PRO A 283 7.18 9.38 18.06
CA PRO A 283 7.73 9.32 19.40
C PRO A 283 8.09 7.90 19.87
N THR A 284 7.49 6.87 19.29
CA THR A 284 7.69 5.47 19.70
C THR A 284 7.80 4.53 18.50
N VAL A 285 8.23 3.28 18.75
CA VAL A 285 8.28 2.21 17.73
C VAL A 285 6.89 1.83 17.18
N TYR A 286 5.82 2.15 17.92
CA TYR A 286 4.44 1.94 17.49
C TYR A 286 3.86 3.13 16.71
N SER A 287 4.54 4.28 16.66
CA SER A 287 4.05 5.44 15.92
C SER A 287 4.18 5.25 14.42
N SER A 288 3.08 4.94 13.76
CA SER A 288 2.96 5.09 12.31
C SER A 288 3.06 6.57 11.91
N ALA A 289 3.34 6.86 10.65
CA ALA A 289 3.13 8.22 10.15
C ALA A 289 1.65 8.57 10.36
N PRO A 290 1.33 9.72 11.00
CA PRO A 290 -0.05 10.03 11.34
C PRO A 290 -0.91 9.94 10.09
N PHE A 291 -1.88 9.04 10.09
CA PHE A 291 -3.03 9.09 9.22
C PHE A 291 -3.83 10.30 9.72
N LYS A 292 -3.60 11.48 9.15
CA LYS A 292 -4.60 12.53 9.27
C LYS A 292 -5.76 12.05 8.43
N THR A 293 -6.74 11.42 9.05
CA THR A 293 -8.11 11.47 8.60
C THR A 293 -8.43 12.95 8.50
N GLU A 294 -8.45 13.49 7.28
CA GLU A 294 -9.16 14.73 7.04
C GLU A 294 -10.57 14.47 7.55
N SER A 295 -11.05 15.36 8.37
CA SER A 295 -12.36 15.30 9.00
C SER A 295 -13.39 14.83 7.96
N GLU A 296 -14.02 13.70 8.21
CA GLU A 296 -15.15 13.16 7.47
C GLU A 296 -16.38 14.09 7.49
N ALA A 297 -16.25 15.29 8.09
CA ALA A 297 -17.30 16.25 8.26
C ALA A 297 -17.76 16.97 6.99
N GLU A 298 -17.03 16.91 5.88
CA GLU A 298 -17.41 17.64 4.64
C GLU A 298 -17.78 16.78 3.43
N ARG A 299 -17.81 15.46 3.56
CA ARG A 299 -18.23 14.56 2.47
C ARG A 299 -19.43 13.68 2.82
N SER A 300 -20.44 14.26 3.46
CA SER A 300 -21.73 13.60 3.62
C SER A 300 -22.57 13.70 2.32
N GLY A 301 -22.29 12.83 1.38
CA GLY A 301 -23.10 12.64 0.19
C GLY A 301 -22.95 11.20 -0.28
N LEU A 302 -24.00 10.65 -0.89
CA LEU A 302 -24.03 9.30 -1.47
C LEU A 302 -22.81 8.95 -2.34
N PHE A 303 -22.05 9.95 -2.81
CA PHE A 303 -20.81 9.81 -3.55
C PHE A 303 -19.59 9.41 -2.68
N SER A 304 -19.62 9.64 -1.36
CA SER A 304 -18.49 9.28 -0.48
C SER A 304 -18.40 7.78 -0.19
N ILE A 305 -19.53 7.07 -0.29
CA ILE A 305 -19.56 5.61 -0.16
C ILE A 305 -18.81 4.95 -1.33
N PHE A 306 -18.79 5.59 -2.50
CA PHE A 306 -18.08 5.11 -3.69
C PHE A 306 -16.68 5.70 -3.88
N SER A 307 -16.32 6.79 -3.19
CA SER A 307 -15.03 7.47 -3.35
C SER A 307 -14.07 7.32 -2.17
N GLY A 308 -14.52 6.80 -1.05
CA GLY A 308 -13.68 6.53 0.12
C GLY A 308 -12.78 5.31 -0.09
N SER A 309 -11.53 5.52 -0.42
CA SER A 309 -10.43 4.56 -0.57
C SER A 309 -10.41 3.65 -1.82
N LEU A 310 -11.45 3.59 -2.62
CA LEU A 310 -11.50 2.84 -3.88
C LEU A 310 -11.68 3.79 -5.08
N SER A 311 -10.95 4.91 -5.15
CA SER A 311 -10.82 5.62 -6.44
C SER A 311 -9.89 4.77 -7.31
N PRO A 312 -10.40 3.83 -8.14
CA PRO A 312 -9.56 3.29 -9.17
C PRO A 312 -9.22 4.46 -10.09
N GLU A 313 -7.98 4.64 -10.41
CA GLU A 313 -7.58 5.30 -11.65
C GLU A 313 -8.53 4.78 -12.73
N PRO A 314 -9.02 5.62 -13.67
CA PRO A 314 -9.90 5.14 -14.72
C PRO A 314 -9.22 4.00 -15.47
N GLY A 315 -9.67 2.76 -15.22
CA GLY A 315 -9.07 1.57 -15.78
C GLY A 315 -9.35 0.31 -14.94
N VAL A 316 -9.00 -0.84 -15.47
CA VAL A 316 -9.09 -2.12 -14.77
C VAL A 316 -8.04 -2.20 -13.67
N ALA A 317 -8.45 -2.29 -12.41
CA ALA A 317 -7.54 -2.53 -11.29
C ALA A 317 -7.66 -3.98 -10.83
N PHE A 318 -6.58 -4.75 -11.00
CA PHE A 318 -6.42 -6.05 -10.34
C PHE A 318 -5.79 -5.82 -8.98
N MET A 319 -6.41 -6.36 -7.94
CA MET A 319 -6.00 -6.07 -6.56
C MET A 319 -5.79 -7.35 -5.76
N TYR A 320 -4.74 -7.34 -4.98
CA TYR A 320 -4.58 -8.09 -3.77
C TYR A 320 -5.12 -7.21 -2.64
N LEU A 321 -6.42 -7.17 -2.48
CA LEU A 321 -7.09 -6.29 -1.51
C LEU A 321 -8.10 -7.09 -0.70
N TRP A 322 -7.99 -6.99 0.62
CA TRP A 322 -9.04 -7.36 1.54
C TRP A 322 -9.90 -6.12 1.80
N ASN A 323 -11.17 -6.21 1.44
CA ASN A 323 -12.17 -5.16 1.66
C ASN A 323 -13.25 -5.76 2.58
N PRO A 324 -13.27 -5.35 3.86
CA PRO A 324 -14.25 -5.85 4.82
C PRO A 324 -15.66 -5.34 4.55
#